data_8f211b23dc0de77487f2dd6db8d1d15d
#
_entry.id   8f211b23dc0de77487f2dd6db8d1d15d
#
_cell.length_a   1.000
_cell.length_b   1.000
_cell.length_c   1.000
_cell.angle_alpha   90.00
_cell.angle_beta   90.00
_cell.angle_gamma   90.00
#
_symmetry.space_group_name_H-M   'P 1'
#
loop_
_entity.id
_entity.type
_entity.pdbx_description
1 polymer ?
#
loop_
_entity_poly.entity_id
_entity_poly.type
_entity_poly.pdbx_seq_one_letter_code
_entity_poly.pdbx_strand_id
1 'polypeptide(L)'
;MFIASTGGHLSELMQLAPLFKKYDYTIVTEKTKSNLDLANKYPNRIHYIISGTYTNFKAKLVYPFKFLLNCFISLYLIIKIRPDVVVTTGSHNVGPMCCLAKLFRKKVIFIETIANSTTPTRAGRLIYKFADYFIVQWESMLDIYPNAIYGGWIY
;
A
#
# COMPACT_ATOMS: atom_id res chain seq x y z
N MET A 1 7.21 1.07 -7.63
CA MET A 1 6.66 -0.07 -6.85
C MET A 1 5.25 0.27 -6.43
N PHE A 2 4.29 -0.62 -6.67
CA PHE A 2 2.91 -0.50 -6.25
C PHE A 2 2.66 -1.48 -5.10
N ILE A 3 2.08 -1.04 -4.00
CA ILE A 3 1.84 -1.91 -2.83
C ILE A 3 0.44 -1.69 -2.24
N ALA A 4 -0.27 -2.78 -1.98
CA ALA A 4 -1.53 -2.77 -1.26
C ALA A 4 -1.74 -4.07 -0.50
N SER A 5 -2.53 -4.00 0.58
CA SER A 5 -3.10 -5.20 1.21
C SER A 5 -4.11 -5.85 0.27
N THR A 6 -4.45 -7.10 0.56
CA THR A 6 -5.48 -7.83 -0.18
C THR A 6 -6.88 -7.17 -0.04
N GLY A 7 -7.83 -7.58 -0.87
CA GLY A 7 -9.21 -7.07 -0.87
C GLY A 7 -9.39 -5.77 -1.62
N GLY A 8 -10.25 -4.88 -1.12
CA GLY A 8 -10.60 -3.61 -1.78
C GLY A 8 -9.39 -2.75 -2.14
N HIS A 9 -8.43 -2.62 -1.23
CA HIS A 9 -7.20 -1.86 -1.49
C HIS A 9 -6.40 -2.40 -2.68
N LEU A 10 -6.30 -3.73 -2.83
CA LEU A 10 -5.66 -4.31 -3.99
C LEU A 10 -6.47 -4.05 -5.27
N SER A 11 -7.80 -4.15 -5.19
CA SER A 11 -8.67 -3.85 -6.32
C SER A 11 -8.53 -2.40 -6.77
N GLU A 12 -8.46 -1.46 -5.84
CA GLU A 12 -8.18 -0.05 -6.13
C GLU A 12 -6.80 0.12 -6.77
N LEU A 13 -5.76 -0.52 -6.21
CA LEU A 13 -4.41 -0.45 -6.78
C LEU A 13 -4.36 -0.96 -8.22
N MET A 14 -5.08 -2.03 -8.51
CA MET A 14 -5.10 -2.63 -9.85
C MET A 14 -5.82 -1.77 -10.90
N GLN A 15 -6.64 -0.80 -10.51
CA GLN A 15 -7.20 0.20 -11.41
C GLN A 15 -6.12 1.13 -11.98
N LEU A 16 -4.98 1.23 -11.29
CA LEU A 16 -3.82 1.97 -11.78
C LEU A 16 -3.01 1.18 -12.85
N ALA A 17 -3.48 0.02 -13.30
CA ALA A 17 -2.80 -0.81 -14.31
C ALA A 17 -2.45 -0.09 -15.62
N PRO A 18 -3.16 0.94 -16.09
CA PRO A 18 -2.71 1.74 -17.24
C PRO A 18 -1.32 2.36 -17.04
N LEU A 19 -0.91 2.66 -15.81
CA LEU A 19 0.43 3.17 -15.50
C LEU A 19 1.52 2.12 -15.66
N PHE A 20 1.17 0.82 -15.56
CA PHE A 20 2.13 -0.27 -15.74
C PHE A 20 2.75 -0.33 -17.14
N LYS A 21 2.08 0.26 -18.13
CA LYS A 21 2.61 0.39 -19.51
C LYS A 21 3.62 1.52 -19.65
N LYS A 22 3.61 2.50 -18.71
CA LYS A 22 4.44 3.71 -18.78
C LYS A 22 5.70 3.62 -17.93
N TYR A 23 5.70 2.77 -16.91
CA TYR A 23 6.78 2.72 -15.94
C TYR A 23 7.27 1.27 -15.75
N ASP A 24 8.54 1.12 -15.40
CA ASP A 24 9.00 -0.15 -14.86
C ASP A 24 8.39 -0.36 -13.48
N TYR A 25 7.65 -1.44 -13.31
CA TYR A 25 6.82 -1.63 -12.13
C TYR A 25 7.03 -2.98 -11.47
N THR A 26 6.73 -2.98 -10.19
CA THR A 26 6.64 -4.17 -9.34
C THR A 26 5.42 -4.02 -8.46
N ILE A 27 4.67 -5.07 -8.26
CA ILE A 27 3.49 -5.11 -7.40
C ILE A 27 3.83 -5.92 -6.16
N VAL A 28 3.54 -5.37 -4.99
CA VAL A 28 3.69 -6.02 -3.69
C VAL A 28 2.32 -6.14 -3.04
N THR A 29 1.95 -7.33 -2.61
CA THR A 29 0.67 -7.55 -1.92
C THR A 29 0.78 -8.68 -0.90
N GLU A 30 -0.24 -8.86 -0.08
CA GLU A 30 -0.30 -9.96 0.86
C GLU A 30 -0.53 -11.29 0.14
N LYS A 31 0.16 -12.35 0.58
CA LYS A 31 -0.06 -13.69 0.04
C LYS A 31 -1.35 -14.27 0.61
N THR A 32 -2.37 -14.38 -0.21
CA THR A 32 -3.68 -14.97 0.13
C THR A 32 -4.16 -15.89 -0.99
N LYS A 33 -5.09 -16.80 -0.67
CA LYS A 33 -5.66 -17.71 -1.70
C LYS A 33 -6.34 -16.94 -2.83
N SER A 34 -6.92 -15.77 -2.55
CA SER A 34 -7.67 -14.97 -3.52
C SER A 34 -6.80 -14.22 -4.53
N ASN A 35 -5.48 -14.15 -4.33
CA ASN A 35 -4.60 -13.38 -5.22
C ASN A 35 -3.37 -14.14 -5.72
N LEU A 36 -3.36 -15.47 -5.58
CA LEU A 36 -2.27 -16.29 -6.11
C LEU A 36 -2.16 -16.19 -7.63
N ASP A 37 -3.28 -16.04 -8.33
CA ASP A 37 -3.33 -15.94 -9.78
C ASP A 37 -2.69 -14.65 -10.33
N LEU A 38 -2.47 -13.66 -9.48
CA LEU A 38 -1.75 -12.45 -9.91
C LEU A 38 -0.34 -12.75 -10.42
N ALA A 39 0.33 -13.74 -9.85
CA ALA A 39 1.67 -14.13 -10.29
C ALA A 39 1.67 -14.68 -11.73
N ASN A 40 0.60 -15.34 -12.15
CA ASN A 40 0.40 -15.82 -13.52
C ASN A 40 0.08 -14.65 -14.46
N LYS A 41 -0.75 -13.69 -14.00
CA LYS A 41 -1.15 -12.52 -14.80
C LYS A 41 -0.01 -11.51 -14.98
N TYR A 42 0.88 -11.39 -13.99
CA TYR A 42 2.00 -10.46 -13.99
C TYR A 42 3.31 -11.19 -13.67
N PRO A 43 3.82 -12.03 -14.57
CA PRO A 43 5.00 -12.86 -14.32
C PRO A 43 6.23 -12.02 -14.00
N ASN A 44 6.96 -12.44 -12.97
CA ASN A 44 8.16 -11.76 -12.44
C ASN A 44 7.95 -10.33 -11.89
N ARG A 45 6.69 -9.88 -11.76
CA ARG A 45 6.35 -8.53 -11.26
C ARG A 45 5.71 -8.55 -9.88
N ILE A 46 5.32 -9.73 -9.38
CA ILE A 46 4.63 -9.87 -8.09
C ILE A 46 5.59 -10.29 -7.00
N HIS A 47 5.54 -9.60 -5.88
CA HIS A 47 6.15 -10.01 -4.62
C HIS A 47 5.10 -10.05 -3.52
N TYR A 48 5.31 -10.92 -2.56
CA TYR A 48 4.36 -11.14 -1.48
C TYR A 48 4.94 -10.75 -0.13
N ILE A 49 4.11 -10.11 0.68
CA ILE A 49 4.30 -9.92 2.12
C ILE A 49 3.35 -10.86 2.88
N ILE A 50 3.59 -11.00 4.18
CA ILE A 50 2.76 -11.85 5.03
C ILE A 50 1.43 -11.14 5.30
N SER A 51 0.32 -11.90 5.16
CA SER A 51 -0.99 -11.34 5.48
C SER A 51 -1.13 -11.00 6.97
N GLY A 52 -1.52 -9.75 7.22
CA GLY A 52 -1.82 -9.23 8.55
C GLY A 52 -3.26 -9.45 8.99
N THR A 53 -4.07 -10.11 8.17
CA THR A 53 -5.46 -10.40 8.55
C THR A 53 -5.50 -11.33 9.75
N TYR A 54 -6.27 -10.97 10.75
CA TYR A 54 -6.51 -11.80 11.93
C TYR A 54 -8.03 -11.97 12.15
N THR A 55 -8.45 -13.22 12.15
CA THR A 55 -9.87 -13.61 12.29
C THR A 55 -10.23 -14.06 13.70
N ASN A 56 -9.23 -14.30 14.56
CA ASN A 56 -9.42 -14.78 15.92
C ASN A 56 -8.37 -14.21 16.88
N PHE A 57 -8.58 -14.44 18.18
CA PHE A 57 -7.70 -13.93 19.25
C PHE A 57 -6.25 -14.43 19.11
N LYS A 58 -6.05 -15.71 18.75
CA LYS A 58 -4.71 -16.29 18.55
C LYS A 58 -3.97 -15.59 17.41
N ALA A 59 -4.66 -15.32 16.29
CA ALA A 59 -4.09 -14.59 15.18
C ALA A 59 -3.71 -13.14 15.55
N LYS A 60 -4.47 -12.49 16.45
CA LYS A 60 -4.14 -11.18 16.99
C LYS A 60 -2.86 -11.19 17.82
N LEU A 61 -2.62 -12.25 18.59
CA LEU A 61 -1.40 -12.40 19.39
C LEU A 61 -0.15 -12.60 18.53
N VAL A 62 -0.29 -13.26 17.38
CA VAL A 62 0.79 -13.52 16.43
C VAL A 62 1.07 -12.30 15.51
N TYR A 63 0.14 -11.35 15.45
CA TYR A 63 0.25 -10.19 14.56
C TYR A 63 1.55 -9.38 14.72
N PRO A 64 2.05 -9.07 15.94
CA PRO A 64 3.31 -8.32 16.11
C PRO A 64 4.50 -9.03 15.44
N PHE A 65 4.57 -10.35 15.53
CA PHE A 65 5.62 -11.14 14.88
C PHE A 65 5.51 -11.08 13.35
N LYS A 66 4.29 -11.20 12.81
CA LYS A 66 4.05 -11.04 11.37
C LYS A 66 4.41 -9.64 10.89
N PHE A 67 4.08 -8.62 11.69
CA PHE A 67 4.42 -7.24 11.39
C PHE A 67 5.94 -7.04 11.35
N LEU A 68 6.67 -7.59 12.33
CA LEU A 68 8.14 -7.55 12.37
C LEU A 68 8.75 -8.26 11.16
N LEU A 69 8.25 -9.43 10.79
CA LEU A 69 8.67 -10.13 9.58
C LEU A 69 8.39 -9.30 8.31
N ASN A 70 7.25 -8.62 8.25
CA ASN A 70 6.94 -7.71 7.13
C ASN A 70 7.91 -6.52 7.09
N CYS A 71 8.43 -6.05 8.21
CA CYS A 71 9.50 -5.03 8.22
C CYS A 71 10.76 -5.56 7.53
N PHE A 72 11.19 -6.79 7.83
CA PHE A 72 12.37 -7.40 7.20
C PHE A 72 12.13 -7.68 5.71
N ILE A 73 10.95 -8.20 5.34
CA ILE A 73 10.59 -8.42 3.94
C ILE A 73 10.57 -7.09 3.17
N SER A 74 10.00 -6.04 3.77
CA SER A 74 9.96 -4.71 3.17
C SER A 74 11.37 -4.14 2.97
N LEU A 75 12.24 -4.29 3.96
CA LEU A 75 13.64 -3.87 3.85
C LEU A 75 14.36 -4.61 2.72
N TYR A 76 14.21 -5.94 2.67
CA TYR A 76 14.78 -6.75 1.60
C TYR A 76 14.29 -6.29 0.21
N LEU A 77 12.97 -6.05 0.05
CA LEU A 77 12.39 -5.62 -1.22
C LEU A 77 12.86 -4.22 -1.63
N ILE A 78 12.97 -3.27 -0.70
CA ILE A 78 13.50 -1.93 -0.98
C ILE A 78 14.94 -1.99 -1.48
N ILE A 79 15.79 -2.81 -0.83
CA ILE A 79 17.19 -2.95 -1.22
C ILE A 79 17.33 -3.68 -2.55
N LYS A 80 16.55 -4.74 -2.76
CA LYS A 80 16.60 -5.57 -3.97
C LYS A 80 16.07 -4.84 -5.21
N ILE A 81 14.89 -4.22 -5.07
CA ILE A 81 14.16 -3.62 -6.20
C ILE A 81 14.62 -2.18 -6.43
N ARG A 82 15.04 -1.47 -5.38
CA ARG A 82 15.46 -0.07 -5.41
C ARG A 82 14.44 0.85 -6.09
N PRO A 83 13.15 0.81 -5.68
CA PRO A 83 12.14 1.63 -6.34
C PRO A 83 12.45 3.11 -6.17
N ASP A 84 12.17 3.94 -7.18
CA ASP A 84 12.23 5.38 -7.05
C ASP A 84 10.98 5.93 -6.36
N VAL A 85 9.85 5.29 -6.62
CA VAL A 85 8.53 5.68 -6.12
C VAL A 85 7.80 4.46 -5.56
N VAL A 86 7.18 4.63 -4.39
CA VAL A 86 6.25 3.66 -3.79
C VAL A 86 4.85 4.28 -3.84
N VAL A 87 3.93 3.64 -4.55
CA VAL A 87 2.51 4.01 -4.66
C VAL A 87 1.69 3.02 -3.86
N THR A 88 0.79 3.50 -3.03
CA THR A 88 -0.06 2.64 -2.20
C THR A 88 -1.48 3.17 -2.05
N THR A 89 -2.43 2.24 -1.99
CA THR A 89 -3.85 2.49 -1.64
C THR A 89 -4.18 2.04 -0.20
N GLY A 90 -3.17 1.60 0.58
CA GLY A 90 -3.34 1.11 1.97
C GLY A 90 -3.28 -0.43 2.02
N SER A 91 -3.56 -1.09 3.09
CA SER A 91 -3.90 -0.71 4.48
C SER A 91 -2.66 -0.67 5.40
N HIS A 92 -2.81 -1.00 6.72
CA HIS A 92 -1.69 -0.83 7.66
C HIS A 92 -0.50 -1.78 7.45
N ASN A 93 -0.63 -2.89 6.75
CA ASN A 93 0.51 -3.76 6.42
C ASN A 93 1.47 -3.14 5.40
N VAL A 94 1.08 -2.07 4.72
CA VAL A 94 1.97 -1.32 3.83
C VAL A 94 2.84 -0.32 4.58
N GLY A 95 2.51 -0.01 5.84
CA GLY A 95 3.23 0.97 6.67
C GLY A 95 4.74 0.76 6.71
N PRO A 96 5.24 -0.45 7.01
CA PRO A 96 6.68 -0.72 7.02
C PRO A 96 7.37 -0.38 5.70
N MET A 97 6.76 -0.72 4.56
CA MET A 97 7.30 -0.42 3.24
C MET A 97 7.38 1.09 3.00
N CYS A 98 6.33 1.83 3.34
CA CYS A 98 6.30 3.29 3.16
C CYS A 98 7.31 3.99 4.07
N CYS A 99 7.43 3.57 5.34
CA CYS A 99 8.43 4.13 6.26
C CYS A 99 9.86 3.88 5.78
N LEU A 100 10.16 2.64 5.35
CA LEU A 100 11.47 2.30 4.82
C LEU A 100 11.76 3.04 3.50
N ALA A 101 10.78 3.16 2.61
CA ALA A 101 10.94 3.96 1.39
C ALA A 101 11.39 5.39 1.72
N LYS A 102 10.77 6.05 2.70
CA LYS A 102 11.19 7.39 3.14
C LYS A 102 12.59 7.40 3.76
N LEU A 103 12.92 6.41 4.58
CA LEU A 103 14.26 6.27 5.16
C LEU A 103 15.33 6.16 4.08
N PHE A 104 15.04 5.44 2.99
CA PHE A 104 15.91 5.32 1.82
C PHE A 104 15.74 6.46 0.80
N ARG A 105 15.13 7.59 1.21
CA ARG A 105 14.90 8.79 0.39
C ARG A 105 14.11 8.54 -0.90
N LYS A 106 13.23 7.54 -0.89
CA LYS A 106 12.33 7.24 -2.01
C LYS A 106 11.04 8.05 -1.86
N LYS A 107 10.38 8.33 -2.99
CA LYS A 107 9.09 9.02 -2.99
C LYS A 107 7.96 8.09 -2.56
N VAL A 108 7.05 8.59 -1.75
CA VAL A 108 5.85 7.86 -1.31
C VAL A 108 4.60 8.62 -1.76
N ILE A 109 3.77 7.94 -2.53
CA ILE A 109 2.46 8.41 -2.98
C ILE A 109 1.41 7.54 -2.29
N PHE A 110 0.57 8.15 -1.47
CA PHE A 110 -0.55 7.47 -0.84
C PHE A 110 -1.86 7.95 -1.45
N ILE A 111 -2.72 7.01 -1.82
CA ILE A 111 -4.07 7.27 -2.31
C ILE A 111 -5.03 6.73 -1.26
N GLU A 112 -5.79 7.61 -0.60
CA GLU A 112 -6.78 7.18 0.38
C GLU A 112 -7.92 6.45 -0.31
N THR A 113 -8.43 5.41 0.35
CA THR A 113 -9.48 4.56 -0.23
C THR A 113 -10.75 5.35 -0.52
N ILE A 114 -11.41 5.05 -1.63
CA ILE A 114 -12.70 5.62 -1.98
C ILE A 114 -13.81 5.20 -1.00
N ALA A 115 -13.62 4.09 -0.29
CA ALA A 115 -14.61 3.60 0.67
C ALA A 115 -14.80 4.53 1.89
N ASN A 116 -13.85 5.42 2.14
CA ASN A 116 -13.86 6.32 3.29
C ASN A 116 -14.02 7.78 2.84
N SER A 117 -15.22 8.30 2.98
CA SER A 117 -15.54 9.69 2.59
C SER A 117 -15.40 10.70 3.71
N THR A 118 -15.47 10.28 4.99
CA THR A 118 -15.48 11.16 6.17
C THR A 118 -14.60 10.69 7.31
N THR A 119 -14.02 9.50 7.19
CA THR A 119 -13.19 8.90 8.26
C THR A 119 -11.85 8.46 7.72
N PRO A 120 -10.74 8.87 8.34
CA PRO A 120 -9.41 8.49 7.87
C PRO A 120 -9.08 7.05 8.19
N THR A 121 -8.38 6.35 7.29
CA THR A 121 -7.82 5.04 7.59
C THR A 121 -6.66 5.17 8.59
N ARG A 122 -6.36 4.07 9.31
CA ARG A 122 -5.19 4.04 10.21
C ARG A 122 -3.88 4.21 9.43
N ALA A 123 -3.80 3.60 8.25
CA ALA A 123 -2.66 3.75 7.36
C ALA A 123 -2.53 5.18 6.86
N GLY A 124 -3.63 5.80 6.42
CA GLY A 124 -3.67 7.18 5.98
C GLY A 124 -3.18 8.14 7.06
N ARG A 125 -3.69 8.04 8.30
CA ARG A 125 -3.21 8.87 9.42
C ARG A 125 -1.71 8.77 9.69
N LEU A 126 -1.14 7.58 9.54
CA LEU A 126 0.29 7.36 9.72
C LEU A 126 1.09 7.96 8.57
N ILE A 127 0.72 7.59 7.34
CA ILE A 127 1.51 7.88 6.14
C ILE A 127 1.38 9.34 5.72
N TYR A 128 0.24 10.00 6.00
CA TYR A 128 0.04 11.43 5.75
C TYR A 128 1.15 12.31 6.33
N LYS A 129 1.72 11.90 7.47
CA LYS A 129 2.77 12.67 8.16
C LYS A 129 4.08 12.77 7.37
N PHE A 130 4.30 11.89 6.40
CA PHE A 130 5.58 11.82 5.69
C PHE A 130 5.46 11.50 4.18
N ALA A 131 4.28 11.24 3.66
CA ALA A 131 4.08 11.03 2.23
C ALA A 131 4.53 12.27 1.44
N ASP A 132 5.14 12.05 0.27
CA ASP A 132 5.46 13.14 -0.66
C ASP A 132 4.21 13.65 -1.37
N TYR A 133 3.29 12.73 -1.68
CA TYR A 133 1.98 13.05 -2.22
C TYR A 133 0.94 12.21 -1.49
N PHE A 134 -0.07 12.89 -0.97
CA PHE A 134 -1.22 12.27 -0.33
C PHE A 134 -2.48 12.69 -1.09
N ILE A 135 -3.16 11.72 -1.68
CA ILE A 135 -4.27 11.96 -2.58
C ILE A 135 -5.54 11.46 -1.92
N VAL A 136 -6.57 12.29 -1.92
CA VAL A 136 -7.92 11.97 -1.43
C VAL A 136 -8.91 11.99 -2.58
N GLN A 137 -9.92 11.13 -2.52
CA GLN A 137 -10.92 10.98 -3.57
C GLN A 137 -12.25 11.65 -3.24
N TRP A 138 -12.41 12.10 -2.00
CA TRP A 138 -13.55 12.88 -1.51
C TRP A 138 -13.07 14.24 -1.04
N GLU A 139 -13.78 15.27 -1.43
CA GLU A 139 -13.48 16.66 -1.04
C GLU A 139 -13.57 16.84 0.48
N SER A 140 -14.56 16.17 1.12
CA SER A 140 -14.71 16.15 2.59
C SER A 140 -13.48 15.64 3.35
N MET A 141 -12.61 14.86 2.69
CA MET A 141 -11.38 14.40 3.32
C MET A 141 -10.31 15.49 3.43
N LEU A 142 -10.46 16.63 2.74
CA LEU A 142 -9.56 17.78 2.91
C LEU A 142 -9.71 18.42 4.29
N ASP A 143 -10.88 18.32 4.93
CA ASP A 143 -11.07 18.77 6.32
C ASP A 143 -10.21 17.97 7.31
N ILE A 144 -9.90 16.70 6.96
CA ILE A 144 -9.09 15.80 7.79
C ILE A 144 -7.62 15.85 7.39
N TYR A 145 -7.35 16.03 6.11
CA TYR A 145 -6.02 16.07 5.51
C TYR A 145 -5.83 17.38 4.71
N PRO A 146 -5.65 18.53 5.38
CA PRO A 146 -5.66 19.85 4.72
C PRO A 146 -4.60 20.04 3.62
N ASN A 147 -3.49 19.31 3.70
CA ASN A 147 -2.42 19.35 2.69
C ASN A 147 -2.51 18.22 1.65
N ALA A 148 -3.62 17.47 1.63
CA ALA A 148 -3.83 16.43 0.64
C ALA A 148 -4.22 17.05 -0.72
N ILE A 149 -3.99 16.27 -1.77
CA ILE A 149 -4.41 16.62 -3.13
C ILE A 149 -5.78 15.98 -3.36
N TYR A 150 -6.77 16.79 -3.71
CA TYR A 150 -8.04 16.26 -4.17
C TYR A 150 -7.89 15.74 -5.61
N GLY A 151 -7.96 14.43 -5.79
CA GLY A 151 -7.82 13.75 -7.08
C GLY A 151 -9.15 13.42 -7.75
N GLY A 152 -10.27 13.62 -7.05
CA GLY A 152 -11.56 13.09 -7.49
C GLY A 152 -11.55 11.56 -7.58
N TRP A 153 -12.41 11.00 -8.39
CA TRP A 153 -12.42 9.56 -8.65
C TRP A 153 -11.26 9.17 -9.55
N ILE A 154 -10.31 8.43 -8.97
CA ILE A 154 -9.08 8.00 -9.66
C ILE A 154 -9.31 6.67 -10.40
N TYR A 155 -10.33 5.91 -10.01
CA TYR A 155 -10.62 4.58 -10.50
C TYR A 155 -11.84 4.52 -11.43
#